data_b811ec0df93b33abd9f48557e32ab8c8
#
_entry.id   b811ec0df93b33abd9f48557e32ab8c8
#
_cell.length_a   1.000
_cell.length_b   1.000
_cell.length_c   1.000
_cell.angle_alpha   90.00
_cell.angle_beta   90.00
_cell.angle_gamma   90.00
#
_symmetry.space_group_name_H-M   'P 1'
#
loop_
_entity.id
_entity.type
_entity.pdbx_description
1 polymer ?
#
loop_
_entity_poly.entity_id
_entity_poly.type
_entity_poly.pdbx_seq_one_letter_code
_entity_poly.pdbx_strand_id
1 'polypeptide(L)' 'MAAYKGDHYVVTYEDASNGDFTADVYAKDEADAKAKVLIAYSWAQNLSATRGDE' A
#
# COMPACT_ATOMS: atom_id res chain seq x y z
N MET A 1 -19.48 2.17 17.41
CA MET A 1 -18.46 3.11 17.07
C MET A 1 -17.58 2.58 15.93
N ALA A 2 -17.29 3.44 15.02
CA ALA A 2 -16.52 3.01 13.88
C ALA A 2 -15.04 3.07 14.19
N ALA A 3 -14.30 2.08 13.76
CA ALA A 3 -12.87 2.11 13.88
C ALA A 3 -12.31 3.08 12.85
N TYR A 4 -11.22 3.72 13.19
CA TYR A 4 -10.52 4.56 12.25
C TYR A 4 -9.92 3.65 11.18
N LYS A 5 -10.24 3.90 9.94
CA LYS A 5 -9.63 3.10 8.89
C LYS A 5 -8.60 3.86 8.07
N GLY A 6 -8.46 5.16 8.30
CA GLY A 6 -7.41 5.92 7.64
C GLY A 6 -7.83 6.43 6.29
N ASP A 7 -6.84 6.88 5.57
CA ASP A 7 -7.02 7.40 4.23
C ASP A 7 -6.75 6.32 3.20
N HIS A 8 -7.35 6.48 2.05
CA HIS A 8 -7.12 5.55 0.95
C HIS A 8 -5.77 5.84 0.31
N TYR A 9 -4.96 4.81 0.16
CA TYR A 9 -3.66 4.91 -0.52
C TYR A 9 -3.58 3.87 -1.61
N VAL A 10 -2.97 4.25 -2.70
CA VAL A 10 -2.62 3.31 -3.76
C VAL A 10 -1.12 3.05 -3.64
N VAL A 11 -0.77 1.81 -3.39
CA VAL A 11 0.63 1.43 -3.25
C VAL A 11 1.05 0.68 -4.50
N THR A 12 2.06 1.20 -5.16
CA THR A 12 2.66 0.53 -6.31
C THR A 12 3.88 -0.23 -5.83
N TYR A 13 4.00 -1.47 -6.25
CA TYR A 13 5.11 -2.29 -5.83
C TYR A 13 5.52 -3.20 -6.97
N GLU A 14 6.70 -3.76 -6.86
CA GLU A 14 7.27 -4.61 -7.91
C GLU A 14 7.51 -6.00 -7.41
N ASP A 15 7.30 -6.95 -8.30
CA ASP A 15 7.72 -8.33 -8.12
C ASP A 15 8.84 -8.58 -9.10
N ALA A 16 9.97 -9.10 -8.63
CA ALA A 16 11.11 -9.34 -9.49
C ALA A 16 10.78 -10.20 -10.70
N SER A 17 9.81 -11.09 -10.57
CA SER A 17 9.46 -12.01 -11.65
C SER A 17 8.33 -11.51 -12.52
N ASN A 18 7.38 -10.77 -11.97
CA ASN A 18 6.13 -10.49 -12.67
C ASN A 18 5.90 -9.03 -13.04
N GLY A 19 6.76 -8.14 -12.57
CA GLY A 19 6.62 -6.73 -12.90
C GLY A 19 5.88 -5.94 -11.85
N ASP A 20 5.13 -4.93 -12.27
CA ASP A 20 4.55 -3.96 -11.36
C ASP A 20 3.12 -4.30 -11.03
N PHE A 21 2.76 -4.03 -9.78
CA PHE A 21 1.39 -4.21 -9.31
C PHE A 21 0.98 -3.02 -8.48
N THR A 22 -0.32 -2.88 -8.28
CA THR A 22 -0.85 -1.88 -7.36
C THR A 22 -1.79 -2.54 -6.37
N ALA A 23 -1.88 -1.93 -5.19
CA ALA A 23 -2.80 -2.39 -4.17
C ALA A 23 -3.44 -1.18 -3.51
N ASP A 24 -4.72 -1.30 -3.19
CA ASP A 24 -5.44 -0.27 -2.47
C ASP A 24 -5.46 -0.62 -1.01
N VAL A 25 -5.03 0.33 -0.16
CA VAL A 25 -5.03 0.09 1.28
C VAL A 25 -5.53 1.34 1.98
N TYR A 26 -6.00 1.14 3.19
CA TYR A 26 -6.36 2.25 4.07
C TYR A 26 -5.32 2.34 5.17
N ALA A 27 -4.75 3.52 5.35
CA ALA A 27 -3.65 3.70 6.27
C ALA A 27 -3.64 5.13 6.78
N LYS A 28 -2.89 5.36 7.83
CA LYS A 28 -2.83 6.71 8.39
C LYS A 28 -1.84 7.59 7.63
N ASP A 29 -0.86 7.00 6.98
CA ASP A 29 0.11 7.76 6.18
C ASP A 29 0.77 6.82 5.19
N GLU A 30 1.68 7.38 4.41
CA GLU A 30 2.33 6.61 3.35
C GLU A 30 3.18 5.48 3.91
N ALA A 31 3.90 5.72 4.98
CA ALA A 31 4.74 4.69 5.57
C ALA A 31 3.89 3.53 6.07
N ASP A 32 2.76 3.85 6.67
CA ASP A 32 1.85 2.82 7.16
C ASP A 32 1.26 2.02 6.00
N ALA A 33 0.93 2.70 4.90
CA ALA A 33 0.40 2.03 3.72
C ALA A 33 1.40 1.01 3.18
N LYS A 34 2.65 1.41 3.07
CA LYS A 34 3.67 0.50 2.58
C LYS A 34 3.87 -0.68 3.53
N ALA A 35 3.84 -0.41 4.83
CA ALA A 35 4.00 -1.48 5.81
C ALA A 35 2.88 -2.50 5.68
N LYS A 36 1.67 -2.05 5.46
CA LYS A 36 0.54 -2.96 5.31
C LYS A 36 0.68 -3.84 4.08
N VAL A 37 1.17 -3.28 2.99
CA VAL A 37 1.42 -4.08 1.79
C VAL A 37 2.51 -5.11 2.06
N LEU A 38 3.56 -4.73 2.78
CA LEU A 38 4.65 -5.66 3.07
C LEU A 38 4.22 -6.78 4.00
N ILE A 39 3.23 -6.55 4.86
CA ILE A 39 2.70 -7.63 5.68
C ILE A 39 2.02 -8.67 4.80
N ALA A 40 1.28 -8.22 3.80
CA ALA A 40 0.57 -9.13 2.90
C ALA A 40 1.49 -9.73 1.86
N TYR A 41 2.45 -8.95 1.36
CA TYR A 41 3.33 -9.36 0.27
C TYR A 41 4.77 -9.03 0.65
N SER A 42 5.35 -9.87 1.47
CA SER A 42 6.69 -9.60 1.99
C SER A 42 7.75 -9.56 0.91
N TRP A 43 7.46 -10.10 -0.26
CA TRP A 43 8.38 -10.10 -1.38
C TRP A 43 8.34 -8.80 -2.20
N ALA A 44 7.42 -7.89 -1.90
CA ALA A 44 7.26 -6.68 -2.68
C ALA A 44 8.50 -5.78 -2.57
N GLN A 45 8.83 -5.12 -3.65
CA GLN A 45 10.00 -4.25 -3.73
C GLN A 45 9.62 -2.89 -4.29
N ASN A 46 10.43 -1.90 -3.98
CA ASN A 46 10.29 -0.56 -4.54
C ASN A 46 8.89 0.01 -4.36
N LEU A 47 8.38 -0.10 -3.15
CA LEU A 47 7.03 0.33 -2.86
C LEU A 47 6.94 1.86 -2.91
N SER A 48 5.82 2.33 -3.46
CA SER A 48 5.53 3.75 -3.53
C SER A 48 4.07 3.95 -3.20
N ALA A 49 3.78 4.79 -2.23
CA ALA A 49 2.41 5.03 -1.80
C ALA A 49 1.98 6.42 -2.19
N THR A 50 0.78 6.53 -2.72
CA THR A 50 0.18 7.81 -3.14
C THR A 50 -1.23 7.89 -2.59
N ARG A 51 -1.62 9.09 -2.11
CA ARG A 51 -3.00 9.30 -1.70
C ARG A 51 -3.91 9.02 -2.88
N GLY A 52 -4.88 8.17 -2.65
CA GLY A 52 -5.78 7.77 -3.72
C GLY A 52 -7.17 8.38 -3.59
N ASP A 53 -7.28 9.47 -2.89
CA ASP A 53 -8.59 10.07 -2.75
C ASP A 53 -8.92 10.87 -3.98
N GLU A 54 -10.13 11.09 -4.11
CA GLU A 54 -10.61 11.81 -5.23
C GLU A 54 -11.01 13.19 -4.92
#